data_dafe24a55e803359837c16bb28e5e1ce
#
_entry.id   dafe24a55e803359837c16bb28e5e1ce
#
_cell.length_a   1.000
_cell.length_b   1.000
_cell.length_c   1.000
_cell.angle_alpha   90.00
_cell.angle_beta   90.00
_cell.angle_gamma   90.00
#
_symmetry.space_group_name_H-M   'P 1'
#
loop_
_entity.id
_entity.type
_entity.pdbx_description
1 polymer ?
#
loop_
_entity_poly.entity_id
_entity_poly.type
_entity_poly.pdbx_seq_one_letter_code
_entity_poly.pdbx_strand_id
1 'polypeptide(L)'
;MQEPFALDTLTAADIHTCWQLSQALRWPHREADWQQFISWAKAHGAALAVRADGQLIGCGLAWQWGDEQGSIGMVIVDNAWQRRGIGKRLFKGLLQALEGRDVMLQATAQGRPLYESLGFAAIGHARQFHGHWQPPTGAAPTAPITTDNLARLLQPQDLPALLAYDQRERGLTRPALLQALLAQMDADERCAVSVDEQGRLCGYGILRRFGRGWVVGPLLADGADRAVALVKRLTQERTGDFVRIDLAADTRAFPASHPHTQAQAQAQAQ
;
A
#
# COMPACT_ATOMS: atom_id res chain seq x y z
N MET A 1 37.62 3.43 3.80
CA MET A 1 36.83 4.45 4.52
C MET A 1 35.60 3.80 5.05
N GLN A 2 35.40 3.74 6.36
CA GLN A 2 34.12 3.28 6.93
C GLN A 2 33.04 4.26 6.49
N GLU A 3 31.94 3.72 5.92
CA GLU A 3 30.74 4.54 5.61
C GLU A 3 30.21 5.13 6.93
N PRO A 4 29.94 6.43 7.01
CA PRO A 4 29.66 7.12 8.28
C PRO A 4 28.32 6.68 8.95
N PHE A 5 27.49 5.87 8.29
CA PHE A 5 26.20 5.42 8.79
C PHE A 5 26.04 3.91 8.54
N ALA A 6 26.20 3.10 9.56
CA ALA A 6 25.94 1.65 9.48
C ALA A 6 24.45 1.38 9.33
N LEU A 7 24.11 0.37 8.53
CA LEU A 7 22.75 -0.18 8.48
C LEU A 7 22.59 -1.17 9.64
N ASP A 8 21.44 -1.09 10.28
CA ASP A 8 20.98 -1.95 11.36
C ASP A 8 19.58 -2.46 11.04
N THR A 9 19.03 -3.33 11.84
CA THR A 9 17.67 -3.87 11.68
C THR A 9 16.72 -3.16 12.64
N LEU A 10 15.52 -2.81 12.14
CA LEU A 10 14.43 -2.33 12.99
C LEU A 10 13.96 -3.42 13.94
N THR A 11 13.64 -3.03 15.16
CA THR A 11 13.12 -3.88 16.23
C THR A 11 11.72 -3.41 16.67
N ALA A 12 11.06 -4.17 17.53
CA ALA A 12 9.79 -3.74 18.12
C ALA A 12 9.94 -2.46 18.97
N ALA A 13 11.12 -2.22 19.57
CA ALA A 13 11.39 -1.02 20.34
C ALA A 13 11.41 0.27 19.47
N ASP A 14 11.61 0.13 18.16
CA ASP A 14 11.69 1.26 17.23
C ASP A 14 10.33 1.74 16.73
N ILE A 15 9.24 0.99 16.97
CA ILE A 15 7.90 1.28 16.43
C ILE A 15 7.46 2.70 16.76
N HIS A 16 7.58 3.10 18.03
CA HIS A 16 7.20 4.44 18.47
C HIS A 16 8.01 5.53 17.74
N THR A 17 9.32 5.36 17.61
CA THR A 17 10.18 6.33 16.91
C THR A 17 9.88 6.37 15.40
N CYS A 18 9.64 5.22 14.76
CA CYS A 18 9.20 5.16 13.36
C CYS A 18 7.87 5.91 13.16
N TRP A 19 6.93 5.73 14.09
CA TRP A 19 5.68 6.48 14.10
C TRP A 19 5.94 8.00 14.21
N GLN A 20 6.77 8.44 15.16
CA GLN A 20 7.14 9.85 15.33
C GLN A 20 7.76 10.43 14.04
N LEU A 21 8.68 9.72 13.40
CA LEU A 21 9.26 10.12 12.11
C LEU A 21 8.20 10.30 11.03
N SER A 22 7.20 9.41 10.97
CA SER A 22 6.10 9.55 10.02
C SER A 22 5.17 10.72 10.33
N GLN A 23 4.94 11.03 11.62
CA GLN A 23 4.15 12.20 12.03
C GLN A 23 4.84 13.51 11.64
N ALA A 24 6.17 13.59 11.76
CA ALA A 24 6.94 14.75 11.32
C ALA A 24 6.78 15.05 9.81
N LEU A 25 6.49 14.02 9.00
CA LEU A 25 6.14 14.13 7.58
C LEU A 25 4.64 14.32 7.35
N ARG A 26 3.83 14.43 8.41
CA ARG A 26 2.35 14.50 8.36
C ARG A 26 1.71 13.26 7.73
N TRP A 27 2.39 12.12 7.78
CA TRP A 27 1.79 10.87 7.35
C TRP A 27 0.84 10.36 8.44
N PRO A 28 -0.34 9.89 8.07
CA PRO A 28 -1.40 9.61 9.05
C PRO A 28 -1.28 8.24 9.75
N HIS A 29 -0.12 7.59 9.70
CA HIS A 29 0.08 6.25 10.25
C HIS A 29 -0.10 6.23 11.77
N ARG A 30 -0.57 5.07 12.29
CA ARG A 30 -0.63 4.73 13.71
C ARG A 30 0.56 3.83 14.06
N GLU A 31 0.85 3.68 15.33
CA GLU A 31 1.85 2.70 15.78
C GLU A 31 1.48 1.27 15.37
N ALA A 32 0.19 0.91 15.43
CA ALA A 32 -0.30 -0.39 14.96
C ALA A 32 -0.01 -0.63 13.46
N ASP A 33 -0.12 0.41 12.63
CA ASP A 33 0.23 0.31 11.20
C ASP A 33 1.74 0.03 11.04
N TRP A 34 2.60 0.72 11.81
CA TRP A 34 4.03 0.49 11.82
C TRP A 34 4.41 -0.90 12.32
N GLN A 35 3.74 -1.38 13.37
CA GLN A 35 3.94 -2.74 13.88
C GLN A 35 3.66 -3.78 12.79
N GLN A 36 2.55 -3.63 12.06
CA GLN A 36 2.18 -4.52 10.96
C GLN A 36 3.21 -4.46 9.83
N PHE A 37 3.62 -3.25 9.42
CA PHE A 37 4.60 -3.06 8.34
C PHE A 37 5.95 -3.68 8.67
N ILE A 38 6.49 -3.42 9.87
CA ILE A 38 7.77 -3.96 10.31
C ILE A 38 7.71 -5.48 10.44
N SER A 39 6.65 -6.01 11.06
CA SER A 39 6.48 -7.46 11.22
C SER A 39 6.45 -8.15 9.87
N TRP A 40 5.70 -7.60 8.90
CA TRP A 40 5.63 -8.16 7.55
C TRP A 40 6.96 -8.04 6.80
N ALA A 41 7.66 -6.90 6.89
CA ALA A 41 8.96 -6.71 6.26
C ALA A 41 10.03 -7.65 6.83
N LYS A 42 10.01 -7.92 8.13
CA LYS A 42 10.94 -8.88 8.78
C LYS A 42 10.67 -10.32 8.35
N ALA A 43 9.43 -10.69 8.10
CA ALA A 43 9.07 -12.03 7.67
C ALA A 43 9.30 -12.26 6.16
N HIS A 44 9.17 -11.22 5.34
CA HIS A 44 9.12 -11.31 3.89
C HIS A 44 9.98 -10.25 3.18
N GLY A 45 11.12 -9.86 3.74
CA GLY A 45 11.97 -8.83 3.13
C GLY A 45 12.99 -8.27 4.10
N ALA A 46 13.02 -6.94 4.25
CA ALA A 46 13.93 -6.26 5.16
C ALA A 46 13.29 -5.05 5.85
N ALA A 47 13.67 -4.85 7.10
CA ALA A 47 13.31 -3.69 7.90
C ALA A 47 14.59 -3.05 8.42
N LEU A 48 15.05 -1.96 7.79
CA LEU A 48 16.35 -1.35 8.02
C LEU A 48 16.25 -0.08 8.87
N ALA A 49 17.27 0.13 9.67
CA ALA A 49 17.49 1.28 10.54
C ALA A 49 18.84 1.93 10.26
N VAL A 50 18.94 3.24 10.48
CA VAL A 50 20.20 3.96 10.67
C VAL A 50 20.13 4.66 12.01
N ARG A 51 21.22 4.54 12.79
CA ARG A 51 21.30 5.14 14.12
C ARG A 51 22.49 6.10 14.22
N ALA A 52 22.34 7.10 15.07
CA ALA A 52 23.42 7.95 15.53
C ALA A 52 23.34 8.00 17.07
N ASP A 53 24.43 7.72 17.74
CA ASP A 53 24.53 7.68 19.21
C ASP A 53 23.40 6.80 19.84
N GLY A 54 23.09 5.67 19.19
CA GLY A 54 22.04 4.74 19.61
C GLY A 54 20.60 5.18 19.24
N GLN A 55 20.39 6.40 18.79
CA GLN A 55 19.07 6.92 18.41
C GLN A 55 18.74 6.59 16.94
N LEU A 56 17.51 6.17 16.66
CA LEU A 56 17.02 5.95 15.31
C LEU A 56 16.86 7.29 14.58
N ILE A 57 17.64 7.49 13.50
CA ILE A 57 17.63 8.71 12.68
C ILE A 57 17.10 8.47 11.26
N GLY A 58 16.85 7.23 10.90
CA GLY A 58 16.26 6.88 9.62
C GLY A 58 15.85 5.42 9.56
N CYS A 59 14.84 5.12 8.77
CA CYS A 59 14.30 3.78 8.57
C CYS A 59 13.85 3.56 7.13
N GLY A 60 13.62 2.30 6.79
CA GLY A 60 13.05 1.93 5.51
C GLY A 60 12.67 0.45 5.48
N LEU A 61 11.68 0.10 4.67
CA LEU A 61 11.12 -1.24 4.58
C LEU A 61 11.15 -1.75 3.15
N ALA A 62 11.42 -3.04 2.99
CA ALA A 62 11.30 -3.77 1.74
C ALA A 62 10.44 -5.01 1.93
N TRP A 63 9.65 -5.35 0.92
CA TRP A 63 8.80 -6.53 0.90
C TRP A 63 8.98 -7.30 -0.40
N GLN A 64 9.09 -8.62 -0.29
CA GLN A 64 9.14 -9.55 -1.40
C GLN A 64 7.73 -10.02 -1.76
N TRP A 65 7.44 -10.13 -3.05
CA TRP A 65 6.18 -10.61 -3.60
C TRP A 65 6.47 -11.76 -4.56
N GLY A 66 6.33 -12.99 -4.07
CA GLY A 66 6.82 -14.17 -4.79
C GLY A 66 8.32 -14.11 -5.00
N ASP A 67 8.81 -14.67 -6.10
CA ASP A 67 10.24 -14.78 -6.41
C ASP A 67 10.75 -13.65 -7.32
N GLU A 68 9.86 -12.99 -8.04
CA GLU A 68 10.24 -12.07 -9.12
C GLU A 68 10.05 -10.60 -8.75
N GLN A 69 9.29 -10.28 -7.70
CA GLN A 69 8.87 -8.92 -7.45
C GLN A 69 9.17 -8.47 -6.02
N GLY A 70 9.29 -7.14 -5.85
CA GLY A 70 9.44 -6.54 -4.56
C GLY A 70 8.92 -5.11 -4.51
N SER A 71 8.74 -4.61 -3.31
CA SER A 71 8.43 -3.20 -3.11
C SER A 71 9.26 -2.60 -1.98
N ILE A 72 9.55 -1.30 -2.11
CA ILE A 72 10.21 -0.51 -1.08
C ILE A 72 9.26 0.60 -0.64
N GLY A 73 9.18 0.83 0.67
CA GLY A 73 8.38 1.90 1.24
C GLY A 73 8.87 2.33 2.60
N MET A 74 8.19 3.30 3.18
CA MET A 74 8.46 3.81 4.53
C MET A 74 9.92 4.29 4.71
N VAL A 75 10.57 4.76 3.64
CA VAL A 75 11.93 5.32 3.70
C VAL A 75 11.83 6.74 4.25
N ILE A 76 12.24 6.91 5.49
CA ILE A 76 12.19 8.17 6.23
C ILE A 76 13.56 8.45 6.83
N VAL A 77 13.99 9.69 6.75
CA VAL A 77 15.16 10.22 7.45
C VAL A 77 14.72 11.42 8.26
N ASP A 78 15.10 11.45 9.54
CA ASP A 78 14.87 12.58 10.42
C ASP A 78 15.32 13.90 9.78
N ASN A 79 14.52 14.95 9.91
CA ASN A 79 14.74 16.24 9.26
C ASN A 79 16.11 16.85 9.59
N ALA A 80 16.60 16.67 10.82
CA ALA A 80 17.90 17.15 11.25
C ALA A 80 19.08 16.38 10.61
N TRP A 81 18.81 15.20 10.05
CA TRP A 81 19.81 14.30 9.47
C TRP A 81 19.71 14.16 7.95
N GLN A 82 18.79 14.88 7.31
CA GLN A 82 18.64 14.86 5.86
C GLN A 82 19.86 15.43 5.14
N ARG A 83 19.97 15.13 3.83
CA ARG A 83 21.06 15.57 2.94
C ARG A 83 22.47 15.12 3.34
N ARG A 84 22.58 14.10 4.18
CA ARG A 84 23.83 13.45 4.60
C ARG A 84 24.04 12.06 3.95
N GLY A 85 23.24 11.72 2.91
CA GLY A 85 23.36 10.43 2.22
C GLY A 85 22.62 9.27 2.87
N ILE A 86 21.99 9.44 4.04
CA ILE A 86 21.32 8.39 4.81
C ILE A 86 20.19 7.74 4.00
N GLY A 87 19.33 8.52 3.34
CA GLY A 87 18.25 7.99 2.52
C GLY A 87 18.77 7.13 1.36
N LYS A 88 19.85 7.54 0.71
CA LYS A 88 20.51 6.76 -0.35
C LYS A 88 21.11 5.46 0.19
N ARG A 89 21.68 5.51 1.40
CA ARG A 89 22.26 4.34 2.07
C ARG A 89 21.19 3.31 2.42
N LEU A 90 20.10 3.75 3.08
CA LEU A 90 18.94 2.91 3.38
C LEU A 90 18.38 2.26 2.11
N PHE A 91 18.16 3.06 1.08
CA PHE A 91 17.56 2.59 -0.15
C PHE A 91 18.43 1.54 -0.86
N LYS A 92 19.76 1.73 -0.89
CA LYS A 92 20.69 0.73 -1.42
C LYS A 92 20.64 -0.59 -0.64
N GLY A 93 20.57 -0.54 0.69
CA GLY A 93 20.44 -1.74 1.52
C GLY A 93 19.11 -2.47 1.29
N LEU A 94 18.01 -1.71 1.08
CA LEU A 94 16.72 -2.29 0.75
C LEU A 94 16.70 -2.93 -0.64
N LEU A 95 17.35 -2.30 -1.63
CA LEU A 95 17.53 -2.89 -2.96
C LEU A 95 18.34 -4.19 -2.91
N GLN A 96 19.39 -4.23 -2.08
CA GLN A 96 20.19 -5.44 -1.88
C GLN A 96 19.35 -6.60 -1.31
N ALA A 97 18.41 -6.30 -0.40
CA ALA A 97 17.48 -7.30 0.14
C ALA A 97 16.45 -7.78 -0.89
N LEU A 98 16.30 -7.07 -2.00
CA LEU A 98 15.43 -7.41 -3.13
C LEU A 98 16.21 -7.74 -4.40
N GLU A 99 17.48 -8.15 -4.26
CA GLU A 99 18.33 -8.47 -5.42
C GLU A 99 17.68 -9.54 -6.32
N GLY A 100 17.76 -9.33 -7.63
CA GLY A 100 17.17 -10.21 -8.65
C GLY A 100 15.67 -10.04 -8.86
N ARG A 101 15.02 -9.05 -8.21
CA ARG A 101 13.58 -8.79 -8.30
C ARG A 101 13.28 -7.47 -9.02
N ASP A 102 12.17 -7.43 -9.70
CA ASP A 102 11.59 -6.19 -10.19
C ASP A 102 11.02 -5.41 -8.99
N VAL A 103 11.59 -4.21 -8.74
CA VAL A 103 11.23 -3.42 -7.57
C VAL A 103 10.36 -2.23 -7.92
N MET A 104 9.24 -2.08 -7.22
CA MET A 104 8.41 -0.89 -7.31
C MET A 104 8.29 -0.16 -5.97
N LEU A 105 7.96 1.13 -6.05
CA LEU A 105 7.67 1.98 -4.90
C LEU A 105 6.66 3.07 -5.26
N GLN A 106 6.05 3.63 -4.22
CA GLN A 106 5.29 4.87 -4.34
C GLN A 106 6.15 6.03 -3.86
N ALA A 107 6.51 6.93 -4.78
CA ALA A 107 7.33 8.08 -4.48
C ALA A 107 6.48 9.29 -4.08
N THR A 108 6.86 9.96 -2.99
CA THR A 108 6.42 11.33 -2.74
C THR A 108 7.15 12.30 -3.68
N ALA A 109 6.61 13.50 -3.91
CA ALA A 109 7.28 14.53 -4.70
C ALA A 109 8.71 14.81 -4.19
N GLN A 110 8.90 14.81 -2.86
CA GLN A 110 10.21 15.01 -2.23
C GLN A 110 11.18 13.83 -2.44
N GLY A 111 10.68 12.59 -2.44
CA GLY A 111 11.51 11.39 -2.61
C GLY A 111 11.86 11.07 -4.06
N ARG A 112 11.04 11.51 -5.00
CA ARG A 112 11.15 11.20 -6.42
C ARG A 112 12.55 11.45 -7.02
N PRO A 113 13.22 12.60 -6.79
CA PRO A 113 14.55 12.84 -7.37
C PRO A 113 15.60 11.82 -6.92
N LEU A 114 15.51 11.32 -5.67
CA LEU A 114 16.41 10.27 -5.19
C LEU A 114 16.20 8.98 -6.01
N TYR A 115 14.96 8.55 -6.20
CA TYR A 115 14.67 7.30 -6.89
C TYR A 115 15.02 7.37 -8.38
N GLU A 116 14.73 8.48 -9.04
CA GLU A 116 15.16 8.72 -10.43
C GLU A 116 16.69 8.67 -10.57
N SER A 117 17.45 9.23 -9.61
CA SER A 117 18.92 9.15 -9.59
C SER A 117 19.47 7.73 -9.41
N LEU A 118 18.62 6.79 -8.97
CA LEU A 118 18.93 5.37 -8.77
C LEU A 118 18.38 4.49 -9.89
N GLY A 119 17.89 5.08 -10.99
CA GLY A 119 17.44 4.37 -12.17
C GLY A 119 15.95 4.01 -12.18
N PHE A 120 15.16 4.49 -11.22
CA PHE A 120 13.72 4.27 -11.24
C PHE A 120 13.04 5.15 -12.27
N ALA A 121 12.12 4.57 -13.04
CA ALA A 121 11.27 5.28 -13.98
C ALA A 121 9.83 5.37 -13.47
N ALA A 122 9.16 6.49 -13.71
CA ALA A 122 7.74 6.63 -13.38
C ALA A 122 6.89 5.80 -14.33
N ILE A 123 6.04 4.93 -13.79
CA ILE A 123 5.14 4.03 -14.56
C ILE A 123 3.66 4.38 -14.38
N GLY A 124 3.33 5.33 -13.51
CA GLY A 124 1.96 5.75 -13.25
C GLY A 124 1.85 6.63 -12.03
N HIS A 125 0.61 6.96 -11.68
CA HIS A 125 0.29 7.78 -10.53
C HIS A 125 -0.73 7.08 -9.64
N ALA A 126 -0.57 7.19 -8.32
CA ALA A 126 -1.60 6.84 -7.37
C ALA A 126 -2.26 8.13 -6.85
N ARG A 127 -3.60 8.17 -6.88
CA ARG A 127 -4.39 9.25 -6.28
C ARG A 127 -4.99 8.76 -4.98
N GLN A 128 -4.83 9.55 -3.93
CA GLN A 128 -5.43 9.29 -2.63
C GLN A 128 -6.62 10.21 -2.45
N PHE A 129 -7.80 9.63 -2.34
CA PHE A 129 -9.02 10.33 -1.98
C PHE A 129 -9.28 10.07 -0.49
N HIS A 130 -9.54 11.12 0.27
CA HIS A 130 -9.87 10.99 1.67
C HIS A 130 -10.79 12.10 2.15
N GLY A 131 -11.59 11.79 3.15
CA GLY A 131 -12.54 12.73 3.73
C GLY A 131 -13.50 12.03 4.69
N HIS A 132 -14.45 12.79 5.22
CA HIS A 132 -15.55 12.22 5.98
C HIS A 132 -16.58 11.63 5.02
N TRP A 133 -16.79 10.32 5.14
CA TRP A 133 -17.67 9.59 4.24
C TRP A 133 -19.10 10.09 4.33
N GLN A 134 -19.66 10.43 3.19
CA GLN A 134 -21.08 10.73 3.04
C GLN A 134 -21.65 9.79 1.97
N PRO A 135 -22.78 9.14 2.24
CA PRO A 135 -23.46 8.38 1.19
C PRO A 135 -23.76 9.32 0.02
N PRO A 136 -23.63 8.86 -1.22
CA PRO A 136 -23.99 9.67 -2.38
C PRO A 136 -25.45 10.13 -2.25
N THR A 137 -25.66 11.44 -2.10
CA THR A 137 -26.98 12.05 -2.08
C THR A 137 -27.32 12.50 -3.50
N GLY A 138 -28.25 11.81 -4.16
CA GLY A 138 -28.75 12.19 -5.46
C GLY A 138 -28.46 11.17 -6.56
N ALA A 139 -29.38 11.08 -7.51
CA ALA A 139 -29.21 10.29 -8.71
C ALA A 139 -28.04 10.84 -9.52
N ALA A 140 -27.06 10.01 -9.83
CA ALA A 140 -26.10 10.32 -10.88
C ALA A 140 -26.87 10.63 -12.17
N PRO A 141 -26.43 11.63 -12.96
CA PRO A 141 -27.22 12.16 -14.08
C PRO A 141 -27.23 11.28 -15.32
N THR A 142 -27.17 9.99 -15.24
CA THR A 142 -27.45 9.08 -16.38
C THR A 142 -27.75 7.69 -15.87
N ALA A 143 -29.02 7.27 -16.02
CA ALA A 143 -29.62 5.96 -15.78
C ALA A 143 -29.42 5.36 -14.38
N PRO A 144 -30.45 4.78 -13.75
CA PRO A 144 -30.32 4.10 -12.47
C PRO A 144 -29.55 2.78 -12.69
N ILE A 145 -28.23 2.81 -12.61
CA ILE A 145 -27.48 1.58 -12.42
C ILE A 145 -27.80 1.16 -11.00
N THR A 146 -28.63 0.15 -10.84
CA THR A 146 -28.88 -0.55 -9.58
C THR A 146 -27.59 -1.25 -9.18
N THR A 147 -26.64 -0.50 -8.58
CA THR A 147 -25.36 -1.02 -8.11
C THR A 147 -25.51 -1.94 -6.89
N ASP A 148 -26.71 -1.99 -6.30
CA ASP A 148 -26.96 -2.69 -5.04
C ASP A 148 -26.73 -4.20 -5.11
N ASN A 149 -26.88 -4.80 -6.30
CA ASN A 149 -26.67 -6.23 -6.52
C ASN A 149 -25.26 -6.56 -7.07
N LEU A 150 -24.43 -5.57 -7.38
CA LEU A 150 -23.11 -5.81 -7.97
C LEU A 150 -22.02 -6.16 -6.94
N ALA A 151 -22.29 -6.00 -5.64
CA ALA A 151 -21.32 -6.32 -4.60
C ALA A 151 -21.99 -6.94 -3.37
N ARG A 152 -21.32 -7.96 -2.82
CA ARG A 152 -21.70 -8.63 -1.57
C ARG A 152 -20.50 -8.83 -0.67
N LEU A 153 -20.71 -9.15 0.60
CA LEU A 153 -19.62 -9.53 1.49
C LEU A 153 -18.96 -10.83 1.02
N LEU A 154 -17.66 -10.91 1.25
CA LEU A 154 -16.86 -12.11 0.99
C LEU A 154 -17.43 -13.31 1.75
N GLN A 155 -17.49 -14.45 1.08
CA GLN A 155 -17.79 -15.75 1.68
C GLN A 155 -16.53 -16.63 1.64
N PRO A 156 -16.39 -17.62 2.54
CA PRO A 156 -15.17 -18.45 2.58
C PRO A 156 -14.82 -19.14 1.24
N GLN A 157 -15.83 -19.55 0.46
CA GLN A 157 -15.64 -20.17 -0.85
C GLN A 157 -15.12 -19.22 -1.92
N ASP A 158 -15.18 -17.90 -1.72
CA ASP A 158 -14.68 -16.92 -2.69
C ASP A 158 -13.16 -16.74 -2.64
N LEU A 159 -12.52 -17.17 -1.53
CA LEU A 159 -11.11 -16.89 -1.29
C LEU A 159 -10.18 -17.37 -2.42
N PRO A 160 -10.29 -18.60 -2.96
CA PRO A 160 -9.43 -19.02 -4.06
C PRO A 160 -9.59 -18.14 -5.31
N ALA A 161 -10.83 -17.77 -5.65
CA ALA A 161 -11.11 -16.88 -6.78
C ALA A 161 -10.58 -15.46 -6.56
N LEU A 162 -10.66 -14.93 -5.32
CA LEU A 162 -10.12 -13.63 -4.95
C LEU A 162 -8.60 -13.59 -5.12
N LEU A 163 -7.89 -14.59 -4.62
CA LEU A 163 -6.42 -14.67 -4.74
C LEU A 163 -5.98 -14.75 -6.20
N ALA A 164 -6.66 -15.57 -7.02
CA ALA A 164 -6.39 -15.69 -8.44
C ALA A 164 -6.69 -14.38 -9.21
N TYR A 165 -7.77 -13.70 -8.86
CA TYR A 165 -8.12 -12.41 -9.44
C TYR A 165 -7.08 -11.34 -9.11
N ASP A 166 -6.67 -11.22 -7.84
CA ASP A 166 -5.65 -10.24 -7.43
C ASP A 166 -4.33 -10.45 -8.16
N GLN A 167 -3.86 -11.69 -8.23
CA GLN A 167 -2.61 -12.02 -8.94
C GLN A 167 -2.68 -11.66 -10.42
N ARG A 168 -3.80 -11.95 -11.09
CA ARG A 168 -4.00 -11.65 -12.51
C ARG A 168 -4.05 -10.14 -12.77
N GLU A 169 -4.82 -9.39 -11.97
CA GLU A 169 -5.06 -7.97 -12.23
C GLU A 169 -3.94 -7.07 -11.72
N ARG A 170 -3.28 -7.46 -10.63
CA ARG A 170 -2.15 -6.69 -10.07
C ARG A 170 -0.82 -7.10 -10.64
N GLY A 171 -0.70 -8.31 -11.15
CA GLY A 171 0.58 -8.87 -11.54
C GLY A 171 1.54 -9.07 -10.37
N LEU A 172 1.06 -9.07 -9.12
CA LEU A 172 1.83 -9.26 -7.90
C LEU A 172 1.46 -10.58 -7.24
N THR A 173 2.45 -11.40 -6.91
CA THR A 173 2.26 -12.65 -6.18
C THR A 173 2.24 -12.38 -4.68
N ARG A 174 1.07 -12.05 -4.13
CA ARG A 174 0.89 -11.69 -2.71
C ARG A 174 -0.24 -12.42 -1.97
N PRO A 175 -0.49 -13.72 -2.23
CA PRO A 175 -1.60 -14.43 -1.59
C PRO A 175 -1.46 -14.46 -0.06
N ALA A 176 -0.25 -14.63 0.47
CA ALA A 176 0.00 -14.63 1.91
C ALA A 176 -0.38 -13.30 2.59
N LEU A 177 -0.12 -12.16 1.94
CA LEU A 177 -0.54 -10.86 2.46
C LEU A 177 -2.07 -10.76 2.54
N LEU A 178 -2.77 -11.13 1.47
CA LEU A 178 -4.24 -11.06 1.43
C LEU A 178 -4.86 -11.99 2.46
N GLN A 179 -4.36 -13.21 2.59
CA GLN A 179 -4.80 -14.16 3.62
C GLN A 179 -4.57 -13.61 5.03
N ALA A 180 -3.40 -13.01 5.29
CA ALA A 180 -3.10 -12.41 6.59
C ALA A 180 -4.02 -11.21 6.89
N LEU A 181 -4.28 -10.34 5.92
CA LEU A 181 -5.22 -9.23 6.07
C LEU A 181 -6.63 -9.73 6.39
N LEU A 182 -7.12 -10.75 5.68
CA LEU A 182 -8.45 -11.31 5.90
C LEU A 182 -8.55 -12.06 7.25
N ALA A 183 -7.50 -12.77 7.65
CA ALA A 183 -7.48 -13.51 8.92
C ALA A 183 -7.38 -12.60 10.16
N GLN A 184 -6.85 -11.39 10.01
CA GLN A 184 -6.67 -10.42 11.08
C GLN A 184 -7.83 -9.41 11.19
N MET A 185 -8.84 -9.51 10.30
CA MET A 185 -9.98 -8.60 10.30
C MET A 185 -10.75 -8.68 11.61
N ASP A 186 -11.02 -7.53 12.20
CA ASP A 186 -11.91 -7.41 13.35
C ASP A 186 -13.40 -7.34 12.90
N ALA A 187 -14.31 -7.24 13.86
CA ALA A 187 -15.77 -7.22 13.60
C ALA A 187 -16.22 -5.99 12.77
N ASP A 188 -15.42 -4.94 12.76
CA ASP A 188 -15.72 -3.69 12.06
C ASP A 188 -15.10 -3.65 10.66
N GLU A 189 -14.10 -4.47 10.38
CA GLU A 189 -13.41 -4.58 9.10
C GLU A 189 -14.17 -5.51 8.16
N ARG A 190 -14.11 -5.29 6.87
CA ARG A 190 -14.93 -6.01 5.89
C ARG A 190 -14.20 -6.25 4.59
N CYS A 191 -14.48 -7.39 3.98
CA CYS A 191 -14.13 -7.66 2.60
C CYS A 191 -15.41 -7.85 1.78
N ALA A 192 -15.49 -7.23 0.62
CA ALA A 192 -16.57 -7.39 -0.33
C ALA A 192 -16.04 -7.86 -1.68
N VAL A 193 -16.88 -8.60 -2.40
CA VAL A 193 -16.60 -9.10 -3.75
C VAL A 193 -17.69 -8.67 -4.71
N SER A 194 -17.32 -8.51 -5.97
CA SER A 194 -18.22 -8.36 -7.10
C SER A 194 -18.10 -9.57 -8.01
N VAL A 195 -19.23 -10.14 -8.39
CA VAL A 195 -19.32 -11.30 -9.30
C VAL A 195 -20.20 -10.97 -10.49
N ASP A 196 -19.98 -11.63 -11.61
CA ASP A 196 -20.89 -11.56 -12.77
C ASP A 196 -22.05 -12.55 -12.63
N GLU A 197 -22.92 -12.59 -13.65
CA GLU A 197 -24.09 -13.49 -13.70
C GLU A 197 -23.71 -14.98 -13.71
N GLN A 198 -22.48 -15.31 -14.12
CA GLN A 198 -21.94 -16.66 -14.13
C GLN A 198 -21.21 -17.00 -12.83
N GLY A 199 -21.19 -16.09 -11.85
CA GLY A 199 -20.50 -16.25 -10.57
C GLY A 199 -18.99 -16.06 -10.61
N ARG A 200 -18.41 -15.56 -11.72
CA ARG A 200 -16.98 -15.23 -11.80
C ARG A 200 -16.70 -13.96 -11.03
N LEU A 201 -15.59 -13.96 -10.29
CA LEU A 201 -15.15 -12.78 -9.55
C LEU A 201 -14.62 -11.71 -10.50
N CYS A 202 -15.20 -10.52 -10.42
CA CYS A 202 -14.93 -9.33 -11.23
C CYS A 202 -14.49 -8.13 -10.40
N GLY A 203 -14.20 -8.34 -9.13
CA GLY A 203 -13.68 -7.31 -8.26
C GLY A 203 -13.74 -7.69 -6.79
N TYR A 204 -12.93 -7.03 -5.99
CA TYR A 204 -12.97 -7.12 -4.54
C TYR A 204 -12.43 -5.84 -3.90
N GLY A 205 -12.79 -5.63 -2.64
CA GLY A 205 -12.22 -4.58 -1.82
C GLY A 205 -12.18 -4.96 -0.35
N ILE A 206 -11.22 -4.41 0.39
CA ILE A 206 -11.09 -4.58 1.83
C ILE A 206 -11.21 -3.22 2.51
N LEU A 207 -12.15 -3.11 3.45
CA LEU A 207 -12.24 -1.99 4.38
C LEU A 207 -11.53 -2.38 5.67
N ARG A 208 -10.53 -1.62 6.06
CA ARG A 208 -9.75 -1.89 7.29
C ARG A 208 -9.37 -0.60 8.00
N ARG A 209 -9.07 -0.71 9.29
CA ARG A 209 -8.54 0.43 10.06
C ARG A 209 -7.14 0.78 9.59
N PHE A 210 -6.92 2.07 9.31
CA PHE A 210 -5.63 2.56 8.88
C PHE A 210 -5.51 4.08 9.08
N GLY A 211 -4.41 4.52 9.61
CA GLY A 211 -4.16 5.95 9.78
C GLY A 211 -5.24 6.65 10.60
N ARG A 212 -5.85 7.70 10.05
CA ARG A 212 -6.84 8.53 10.74
C ARG A 212 -8.21 7.88 10.92
N GLY A 213 -8.46 6.76 10.26
CA GLY A 213 -9.77 6.13 10.30
C GLY A 213 -9.78 4.83 9.53
N TRP A 214 -10.39 4.85 8.34
CA TRP A 214 -10.59 3.68 7.51
C TRP A 214 -9.89 3.83 6.17
N VAL A 215 -9.44 2.73 5.60
CA VAL A 215 -9.00 2.67 4.21
C VAL A 215 -9.78 1.58 3.47
N VAL A 216 -10.28 1.91 2.29
CA VAL A 216 -10.70 0.91 1.30
C VAL A 216 -9.47 0.58 0.46
N GLY A 217 -8.85 -0.54 0.78
CA GLY A 217 -7.61 -0.97 0.13
C GLY A 217 -7.09 -2.32 0.63
N PRO A 218 -6.74 -3.24 -0.29
CA PRO A 218 -6.81 -3.10 -1.75
C PRO A 218 -8.24 -2.98 -2.28
N LEU A 219 -8.38 -2.32 -3.44
CA LEU A 219 -9.60 -2.22 -4.22
C LEU A 219 -9.27 -2.50 -5.70
N LEU A 220 -9.87 -3.53 -6.25
CA LEU A 220 -9.73 -3.92 -7.65
C LEU A 220 -11.12 -4.24 -8.22
N ALA A 221 -11.41 -3.80 -9.43
CA ALA A 221 -12.68 -4.08 -10.07
C ALA A 221 -12.62 -3.96 -11.59
N ASP A 222 -13.39 -4.79 -12.28
CA ASP A 222 -13.62 -4.71 -13.71
C ASP A 222 -14.63 -3.59 -13.98
N GLY A 223 -14.13 -2.36 -14.03
CA GLY A 223 -14.92 -1.17 -14.35
C GLY A 223 -15.39 -0.36 -13.13
N ALA A 224 -15.78 0.88 -13.43
CA ALA A 224 -16.12 1.88 -12.41
C ALA A 224 -17.39 1.52 -11.60
N ASP A 225 -18.39 0.94 -12.23
CA ASP A 225 -19.66 0.62 -11.56
C ASP A 225 -19.46 -0.42 -10.45
N ARG A 226 -18.64 -1.45 -10.71
CA ARG A 226 -18.28 -2.46 -9.73
C ARG A 226 -17.42 -1.88 -8.62
N ALA A 227 -16.48 -0.99 -8.95
CA ALA A 227 -15.68 -0.29 -7.94
C ALA A 227 -16.57 0.56 -7.01
N VAL A 228 -17.52 1.31 -7.56
CA VAL A 228 -18.49 2.10 -6.79
C VAL A 228 -19.37 1.20 -5.93
N ALA A 229 -19.87 0.09 -6.46
CA ALA A 229 -20.67 -0.88 -5.71
C ALA A 229 -19.90 -1.47 -4.52
N LEU A 230 -18.63 -1.85 -4.74
CA LEU A 230 -17.76 -2.36 -3.69
C LEU A 230 -17.52 -1.31 -2.60
N VAL A 231 -17.20 -0.06 -2.97
CA VAL A 231 -17.00 1.03 -2.01
C VAL A 231 -18.28 1.26 -1.20
N LYS A 232 -19.45 1.39 -1.85
CA LYS A 232 -20.75 1.56 -1.16
C LYS A 232 -21.01 0.42 -0.18
N ARG A 233 -20.79 -0.83 -0.61
CA ARG A 233 -21.02 -2.01 0.24
C ARG A 233 -20.11 -2.02 1.47
N LEU A 234 -18.86 -1.62 1.30
CA LEU A 234 -17.87 -1.59 2.38
C LEU A 234 -18.12 -0.47 3.38
N THR A 235 -18.58 0.69 2.89
CA THR A 235 -18.71 1.92 3.69
C THR A 235 -20.13 2.24 4.16
N GLN A 236 -21.10 1.35 3.93
CA GLN A 236 -22.52 1.60 4.24
C GLN A 236 -22.81 2.01 5.68
N GLU A 237 -21.99 1.55 6.64
CA GLU A 237 -22.12 1.84 8.08
C GLU A 237 -21.06 2.85 8.56
N ARG A 238 -20.43 3.59 7.65
CA ARG A 238 -19.30 4.50 7.95
C ARG A 238 -19.64 5.97 7.70
N THR A 239 -20.92 6.31 7.66
CA THR A 239 -21.34 7.72 7.48
C THR A 239 -20.73 8.60 8.57
N GLY A 240 -20.02 9.65 8.16
CA GLY A 240 -19.30 10.57 9.04
C GLY A 240 -17.88 10.12 9.42
N ASP A 241 -17.53 8.85 9.21
CA ASP A 241 -16.16 8.36 9.47
C ASP A 241 -15.17 8.91 8.45
N PHE A 242 -13.91 9.05 8.87
CA PHE A 242 -12.84 9.37 7.93
C PHE A 242 -12.48 8.13 7.11
N VAL A 243 -12.64 8.22 5.79
CA VAL A 243 -12.34 7.14 4.84
C VAL A 243 -11.32 7.61 3.81
N ARG A 244 -10.37 6.75 3.52
CA ARG A 244 -9.37 6.91 2.45
C ARG A 244 -9.58 5.83 1.40
N ILE A 245 -9.43 6.22 0.12
CA ILE A 245 -9.44 5.30 -1.03
C ILE A 245 -8.24 5.65 -1.89
N ASP A 246 -7.39 4.67 -2.18
CA ASP A 246 -6.25 4.84 -3.07
C ASP A 246 -6.56 4.22 -4.43
N LEU A 247 -6.54 5.04 -5.46
CA LEU A 247 -6.76 4.60 -6.83
C LEU A 247 -5.49 4.75 -7.64
N ALA A 248 -5.12 3.69 -8.34
CA ALA A 248 -4.10 3.76 -9.37
C ALA A 248 -4.70 4.41 -10.61
N ALA A 249 -4.16 5.56 -11.03
CA ALA A 249 -4.50 6.18 -12.30
C ALA A 249 -3.45 5.77 -13.33
N ASP A 250 -3.91 5.24 -14.46
CA ASP A 250 -3.08 4.87 -15.61
C ASP A 250 -1.98 3.83 -15.33
N THR A 251 -2.17 2.99 -14.33
CA THR A 251 -1.25 1.87 -14.10
C THR A 251 -1.48 0.81 -15.16
N ARG A 252 -0.54 0.69 -16.07
CA ARG A 252 -0.34 -0.57 -16.79
C ARG A 252 0.03 -1.62 -15.73
N ALA A 253 -0.59 -2.80 -15.80
CA ALA A 253 -0.07 -3.97 -15.10
C ALA A 253 1.44 -4.04 -15.31
N PHE A 254 2.20 -4.59 -14.35
CA PHE A 254 3.64 -4.79 -14.52
C PHE A 254 3.90 -5.23 -15.96
N PRO A 255 4.69 -4.48 -16.76
CA PRO A 255 5.08 -4.98 -18.05
C PRO A 255 5.81 -6.30 -17.85
N ALA A 256 5.26 -7.36 -18.44
CA ALA A 256 5.96 -8.63 -18.48
C ALA A 256 7.36 -8.36 -19.03
N SER A 257 8.39 -8.68 -18.23
CA SER A 257 9.80 -8.65 -18.56
C SER A 257 10.36 -7.30 -19.07
N HIS A 258 10.76 -6.43 -18.13
CA HIS A 258 11.90 -5.53 -18.34
C HIS A 258 12.80 -5.62 -17.10
N PRO A 259 14.09 -5.94 -17.27
CA PRO A 259 15.01 -5.95 -16.13
C PRO A 259 15.36 -4.51 -15.83
N HIS A 260 14.67 -3.88 -14.90
CA HIS A 260 15.15 -2.70 -14.15
C HIS A 260 14.01 -2.02 -13.37
N THR A 261 14.34 -1.59 -12.20
CA THR A 261 13.66 -0.79 -11.18
C THR A 261 12.61 0.22 -11.71
N GLN A 262 11.36 0.10 -11.25
CA GLN A 262 10.25 0.97 -11.64
C GLN A 262 9.68 1.72 -10.43
N ALA A 263 9.37 2.99 -10.59
CA ALA A 263 8.77 3.84 -9.56
C ALA A 263 7.38 4.34 -9.96
N GLN A 264 6.40 4.20 -9.06
CA GLN A 264 5.13 4.93 -9.16
C GLN A 264 5.24 6.25 -8.39
N ALA A 265 4.93 7.35 -9.03
CA ALA A 265 4.85 8.65 -8.36
C ALA A 265 3.48 8.81 -7.69
N GLN A 266 3.49 9.20 -6.41
CA GLN A 266 2.29 9.51 -5.65
C GLN A 266 1.97 11.00 -5.84
N ALA A 267 0.85 11.33 -6.50
CA ALA A 267 0.28 12.66 -6.46
C ALA A 267 -0.67 12.73 -5.25
N GLN A 268 -0.33 13.53 -4.24
CA GLN A 268 -1.29 13.91 -3.21
C GLN A 268 -2.21 14.98 -3.81
N ALA A 269 -3.50 14.66 -4.01
CA ALA A 269 -4.51 15.67 -4.20
C ALA A 269 -4.78 16.32 -2.83
N GLN A 270 -4.62 17.65 -2.77
CA GLN A 270 -5.04 18.48 -1.64
C GLN A 270 -6.54 18.58 -1.59
#